data_ae5c85ea5d1f45c1c502fcdc8ccaadc9
#
_entry.id   ae5c85ea5d1f45c1c502fcdc8ccaadc9
#
_cell.length_a   1.000
_cell.length_b   1.000
_cell.length_c   1.000
_cell.angle_alpha   90.00
_cell.angle_beta   90.00
_cell.angle_gamma   90.00
#
_symmetry.space_group_name_H-M   'P 1'
#
loop_
_entity.id
_entity.type
_entity.pdbx_description
1 polymer ?
#
loop_
_entity_poly.entity_id
_entity_poly.type
_entity_poly.pdbx_seq_one_letter_code
_entity_poly.pdbx_strand_id
1 'polypeptide(L)'
;MEPLRLDDLPERALLLLDSAPIIVALEGHPILGRRFRPILEAHAAGHLRFAVTTITVAEVLTGPPQAAEDALARRYRAILGTWQPVALDLDIAESAARLRASLRLKLADAVQAASALAINAAALVTHDRDFSRVTSLCVIS
;
A
#
# COMPACT_ATOMS: atom_id res chain seq x y z
N MET A 1 16.34 13.95 -0.71
CA MET A 1 15.47 13.43 -1.81
C MET A 1 14.11 14.09 -1.69
N GLU A 2 13.67 14.74 -2.75
CA GLU A 2 12.36 15.35 -2.77
C GLU A 2 11.26 14.27 -2.77
N PRO A 3 10.16 14.49 -2.04
CA PRO A 3 9.05 13.54 -2.10
C PRO A 3 8.44 13.54 -3.51
N LEU A 4 8.08 12.35 -3.99
CA LEU A 4 7.40 12.19 -5.26
C LEU A 4 6.05 12.90 -5.21
N ARG A 5 5.77 13.74 -6.20
CA ARG A 5 4.51 14.45 -6.30
C ARG A 5 3.53 13.67 -7.18
N LEU A 6 2.26 13.80 -6.86
CA LEU A 6 1.20 13.18 -7.63
C LEU A 6 1.25 13.60 -9.11
N ASP A 7 1.54 14.88 -9.36
CA ASP A 7 1.62 15.44 -10.69
C ASP A 7 2.78 14.88 -11.53
N ASP A 8 3.79 14.28 -10.89
CA ASP A 8 4.93 13.67 -11.57
C ASP A 8 4.63 12.26 -12.05
N LEU A 9 3.48 11.70 -11.69
CA LEU A 9 3.09 10.34 -12.05
C LEU A 9 2.47 10.31 -13.45
N PRO A 10 2.78 9.26 -14.24
CA PRO A 10 2.11 9.08 -15.52
C PRO A 10 0.63 8.78 -15.32
N GLU A 11 -0.16 9.04 -16.36
CA GLU A 11 -1.60 8.72 -16.33
C GLU A 11 -1.79 7.22 -16.10
N ARG A 12 -2.70 6.88 -15.19
CA ARG A 12 -3.01 5.51 -14.77
C ARG A 12 -1.83 4.78 -14.15
N ALA A 13 -0.94 5.52 -13.46
CA ALA A 13 0.15 4.92 -12.71
C ALA A 13 -0.39 3.95 -11.66
N LEU A 14 0.34 2.84 -11.48
CA LEU A 14 0.00 1.83 -10.49
C LEU A 14 0.71 2.15 -9.17
N LEU A 15 -0.04 2.34 -8.11
CA LEU A 15 0.48 2.56 -6.76
C LEU A 15 0.17 1.36 -5.88
N LEU A 16 1.15 0.90 -5.12
CA LEU A 16 0.93 -0.10 -4.08
C LEU A 16 0.64 0.64 -2.76
N LEU A 17 -0.46 0.32 -2.11
CA LEU A 17 -0.85 0.95 -0.86
C LEU A 17 -0.50 0.07 0.34
N ASP A 18 0.17 0.64 1.31
CA ASP A 18 0.43 0.02 2.61
C ASP A 18 -0.82 0.07 3.49
N SER A 19 -0.85 -0.72 4.57
CA SER A 19 -2.03 -0.86 5.43
C SER A 19 -2.45 0.46 6.11
N ALA A 20 -1.50 1.23 6.64
CA ALA A 20 -1.81 2.44 7.39
C ALA A 20 -2.57 3.49 6.56
N PRO A 21 -2.14 3.87 5.35
CA PRO A 21 -2.92 4.77 4.50
C PRO A 21 -4.33 4.25 4.18
N ILE A 22 -4.47 2.95 3.96
CA ILE A 22 -5.76 2.33 3.68
C ILE A 22 -6.69 2.45 4.88
N ILE A 23 -6.22 2.08 6.06
CA ILE A 23 -7.01 2.13 7.30
C ILE A 23 -7.45 3.57 7.59
N VAL A 24 -6.54 4.53 7.48
CA VAL A 24 -6.83 5.95 7.68
C VAL A 24 -7.93 6.42 6.72
N ALA A 25 -7.86 6.02 5.45
CA ALA A 25 -8.85 6.37 4.44
C ALA A 25 -10.21 5.73 4.71
N LEU A 26 -10.24 4.43 5.05
CA LEU A 26 -11.48 3.68 5.31
C LEU A 26 -12.17 4.14 6.59
N GLU A 27 -11.41 4.49 7.62
CA GLU A 27 -11.94 4.97 8.90
C GLU A 27 -12.31 6.46 8.86
N GLY A 28 -11.94 7.17 7.80
CA GLY A 28 -12.25 8.59 7.66
C GLY A 28 -11.52 9.47 8.66
N HIS A 29 -10.26 9.17 8.97
CA HIS A 29 -9.48 9.94 9.93
C HIS A 29 -9.36 11.41 9.50
N PRO A 30 -9.79 12.40 10.33
CA PRO A 30 -9.95 13.78 9.87
C PRO A 30 -8.64 14.49 9.52
N ILE A 31 -7.55 14.16 10.20
CA ILE A 31 -6.24 14.80 9.97
C ILE A 31 -5.41 13.99 8.98
N LEU A 32 -5.17 12.72 9.29
CA LEU A 32 -4.34 11.84 8.46
C LEU A 32 -5.01 11.49 7.14
N GLY A 33 -6.34 11.42 7.12
CA GLY A 33 -7.09 11.18 5.89
C GLY A 33 -6.91 12.28 4.85
N ARG A 34 -6.70 13.53 5.28
CA ARG A 34 -6.45 14.65 4.36
C ARG A 34 -5.15 14.49 3.58
N ARG A 35 -4.15 13.87 4.19
CA ARG A 35 -2.83 13.66 3.58
C ARG A 35 -2.92 12.80 2.33
N PHE A 36 -3.78 11.79 2.34
CA PHE A 36 -3.95 10.83 1.23
C PHE A 36 -5.16 11.14 0.35
N ARG A 37 -5.95 12.15 0.68
CA ARG A 37 -7.14 12.52 -0.09
C ARG A 37 -6.84 12.75 -1.58
N PRO A 38 -5.79 13.50 -1.97
CA PRO A 38 -5.48 13.70 -3.39
C PRO A 38 -5.27 12.40 -4.16
N ILE A 39 -4.65 11.41 -3.52
CA ILE A 39 -4.41 10.07 -4.12
C ILE A 39 -5.75 9.35 -4.32
N LEU A 40 -6.62 9.39 -3.31
CA LEU A 40 -7.93 8.75 -3.37
C LEU A 40 -8.82 9.41 -4.42
N GLU A 41 -8.80 10.74 -4.50
CA GLU A 41 -9.55 11.48 -5.51
C GLU A 41 -9.07 11.18 -6.93
N ALA A 42 -7.76 11.11 -7.13
CA ALA A 42 -7.17 10.76 -8.43
C ALA A 42 -7.53 9.32 -8.84
N HIS A 43 -7.55 8.39 -7.89
CA HIS A 43 -7.99 7.02 -8.14
C HIS A 43 -9.49 6.96 -8.51
N ALA A 44 -10.33 7.67 -7.77
CA ALA A 44 -11.76 7.73 -8.04
C ALA A 44 -12.06 8.34 -9.43
N ALA A 45 -11.24 9.28 -9.86
CA ALA A 45 -11.35 9.91 -11.19
C ALA A 45 -10.77 9.05 -12.32
N GLY A 46 -10.16 7.89 -12.01
CA GLY A 46 -9.57 7.00 -13.01
C GLY A 46 -8.15 7.36 -13.43
N HIS A 47 -7.50 8.31 -12.76
CA HIS A 47 -6.14 8.74 -13.08
C HIS A 47 -5.05 7.89 -12.45
N LEU A 48 -5.38 7.09 -11.44
CA LEU A 48 -4.46 6.15 -10.77
C LEU A 48 -5.10 4.78 -10.67
N ARG A 49 -4.25 3.75 -10.65
CA ARG A 49 -4.64 2.37 -10.32
C ARG A 49 -4.02 1.99 -8.98
N PHE A 50 -4.75 1.24 -8.19
CA PHE A 50 -4.25 0.74 -6.90
C PHE A 50 -3.96 -0.75 -6.95
N ALA A 51 -2.90 -1.15 -6.24
CA ALA A 51 -2.59 -2.53 -5.93
C ALA A 51 -2.47 -2.68 -4.41
N VAL A 52 -2.70 -3.86 -3.92
CA VAL A 52 -2.61 -4.19 -2.50
C VAL A 52 -2.10 -5.61 -2.34
N THR A 53 -1.16 -5.82 -1.41
CA THR A 53 -0.72 -7.18 -1.11
C THR A 53 -1.80 -7.93 -0.33
N THR A 54 -1.84 -9.24 -0.49
CA THR A 54 -2.78 -10.08 0.29
C THR A 54 -2.46 -10.05 1.78
N ILE A 55 -1.22 -9.77 2.16
CA ILE A 55 -0.84 -9.54 3.56
C ILE A 55 -1.51 -8.27 4.09
N THR A 56 -1.47 -7.18 3.33
CA THR A 56 -2.15 -5.93 3.71
C THR A 56 -3.66 -6.14 3.82
N VAL A 57 -4.26 -6.91 2.91
CA VAL A 57 -5.68 -7.26 3.01
C VAL A 57 -5.97 -7.94 4.35
N ALA A 58 -5.13 -8.90 4.75
CA ALA A 58 -5.29 -9.58 6.04
C ALA A 58 -5.18 -8.60 7.22
N GLU A 59 -4.22 -7.68 7.18
CA GLU A 59 -4.06 -6.67 8.22
C GLU A 59 -5.28 -5.75 8.32
N VAL A 60 -5.74 -5.22 7.20
CA VAL A 60 -6.89 -4.29 7.15
C VAL A 60 -8.17 -4.99 7.62
N LEU A 61 -8.37 -6.24 7.21
CA LEU A 61 -9.58 -7.01 7.58
C LEU A 61 -9.55 -7.57 9.00
N THR A 62 -8.44 -7.45 9.71
CA THR A 62 -8.34 -7.89 11.11
C THR A 62 -9.16 -6.99 12.04
N GLY A 63 -9.20 -5.69 11.78
CA GLY A 63 -9.85 -4.71 12.65
C GLY A 63 -11.35 -4.92 12.85
N PRO A 64 -12.19 -4.99 11.77
CA PRO A 64 -13.63 -5.13 11.92
C PRO A 64 -14.09 -6.38 12.69
N PRO A 65 -13.57 -7.60 12.45
CA PRO A 65 -13.92 -8.77 13.26
C PRO A 65 -13.57 -8.62 14.74
N GLN A 66 -12.44 -8.00 15.08
CA GLN A 66 -12.07 -7.73 16.47
C GLN A 66 -13.06 -6.81 17.16
N ALA A 67 -13.65 -5.88 16.40
CA ALA A 67 -14.69 -4.97 16.87
C ALA A 67 -16.10 -5.56 16.75
N ALA A 68 -16.24 -6.82 16.34
CA ALA A 68 -17.52 -7.50 16.06
C ALA A 68 -18.38 -6.79 15.00
N GLU A 69 -17.73 -6.18 14.00
CA GLU A 69 -18.39 -5.43 12.92
C GLU A 69 -18.32 -6.18 11.58
N ASP A 70 -19.07 -7.27 11.46
CA ASP A 70 -19.04 -8.14 10.27
C ASP A 70 -19.48 -7.43 8.98
N ALA A 71 -20.44 -6.52 9.08
CA ALA A 71 -20.90 -5.75 7.92
C ALA A 71 -19.79 -4.83 7.40
N LEU A 72 -19.02 -4.24 8.31
CA LEU A 72 -17.89 -3.39 7.97
C LEU A 72 -16.77 -4.21 7.31
N ALA A 73 -16.50 -5.42 7.81
CA ALA A 73 -15.53 -6.33 7.21
C ALA A 73 -15.89 -6.66 5.76
N ARG A 74 -17.15 -6.96 5.49
CA ARG A 74 -17.63 -7.22 4.12
C ARG A 74 -17.47 -6.00 3.22
N ARG A 75 -17.75 -4.81 3.74
CA ARG A 75 -17.60 -3.57 2.99
C ARG A 75 -16.13 -3.33 2.62
N TYR A 76 -15.22 -3.48 3.57
CA TYR A 76 -13.79 -3.33 3.33
C TYR A 76 -13.29 -4.35 2.32
N ARG A 77 -13.72 -5.61 2.48
CA ARG A 77 -13.36 -6.68 1.54
C ARG A 77 -13.80 -6.35 0.11
N ALA A 78 -15.00 -5.81 -0.05
CA ALA A 78 -15.52 -5.41 -1.36
C ALA A 78 -14.68 -4.30 -2.00
N ILE A 79 -14.30 -3.29 -1.22
CA ILE A 79 -13.46 -2.17 -1.69
C ILE A 79 -12.08 -2.70 -2.12
N LEU A 80 -11.41 -3.44 -1.25
CA LEU A 80 -10.07 -3.98 -1.53
C LEU A 80 -10.08 -4.94 -2.72
N GLY A 81 -11.18 -5.65 -2.92
CA GLY A 81 -11.36 -6.59 -4.03
C GLY A 81 -11.45 -5.93 -5.40
N THR A 82 -11.63 -4.61 -5.47
CA THR A 82 -11.61 -3.86 -6.73
C THR A 82 -10.20 -3.47 -7.18
N TRP A 83 -9.21 -3.61 -6.29
CA TRP A 83 -7.82 -3.27 -6.59
C TRP A 83 -7.06 -4.50 -7.08
N GLN A 84 -5.89 -4.26 -7.69
CA GLN A 84 -5.03 -5.36 -8.16
C GLN A 84 -4.41 -6.08 -6.95
N PRO A 85 -4.72 -7.36 -6.72
CA PRO A 85 -4.12 -8.10 -5.62
C PRO A 85 -2.70 -8.55 -5.97
N VAL A 86 -1.80 -8.53 -5.00
CA VAL A 86 -0.44 -9.03 -5.14
C VAL A 86 -0.24 -10.13 -4.10
N ALA A 87 -0.25 -11.38 -4.56
CA ALA A 87 -0.02 -12.52 -3.67
C ALA A 87 1.46 -12.64 -3.33
N LEU A 88 1.76 -13.07 -2.11
CA LEU A 88 3.12 -13.42 -1.71
C LEU A 88 3.49 -14.76 -2.36
N ASP A 89 4.13 -14.71 -3.51
CA ASP A 89 4.65 -15.89 -4.20
C ASP A 89 6.11 -16.14 -3.82
N LEU A 90 6.69 -17.21 -4.38
CA LEU A 90 8.05 -17.61 -4.05
C LEU A 90 9.09 -16.56 -4.47
N ASP A 91 8.91 -15.94 -5.64
CA ASP A 91 9.84 -14.92 -6.14
C ASP A 91 9.82 -13.67 -5.28
N ILE A 92 8.64 -13.20 -4.87
CA ILE A 92 8.50 -12.07 -3.98
C ILE A 92 9.08 -12.40 -2.61
N ALA A 93 8.84 -13.61 -2.10
CA ALA A 93 9.38 -14.04 -0.82
C ALA A 93 10.92 -14.04 -0.83
N GLU A 94 11.53 -14.51 -1.92
CA GLU A 94 13.00 -14.49 -2.08
C GLU A 94 13.53 -13.05 -2.11
N SER A 95 12.89 -12.17 -2.89
CA SER A 95 13.26 -10.75 -2.94
C SER A 95 13.13 -10.08 -1.59
N ALA A 96 12.04 -10.37 -0.87
CA ALA A 96 11.81 -9.84 0.48
C ALA A 96 12.90 -10.30 1.44
N ALA A 97 13.32 -11.55 1.37
CA ALA A 97 14.39 -12.08 2.20
C ALA A 97 15.71 -11.34 1.96
N ARG A 98 16.05 -11.05 0.70
CA ARG A 98 17.24 -10.28 0.35
C ARG A 98 17.18 -8.85 0.89
N LEU A 99 16.07 -8.16 0.72
CA LEU A 99 15.87 -6.80 1.24
C LEU A 99 15.97 -6.77 2.76
N ARG A 100 15.35 -7.74 3.42
CA ARG A 100 15.39 -7.83 4.89
C ARG A 100 16.80 -8.05 5.39
N ALA A 101 17.55 -8.93 4.76
CA ALA A 101 18.92 -9.24 5.16
C ALA A 101 19.86 -8.06 4.96
N SER A 102 19.76 -7.35 3.84
CA SER A 102 20.67 -6.24 3.51
C SER A 102 20.29 -4.92 4.17
N LEU A 103 18.99 -4.66 4.37
CA LEU A 103 18.49 -3.37 4.87
C LEU A 103 17.90 -3.44 6.27
N ARG A 104 17.86 -4.61 6.88
CA ARG A 104 17.32 -4.85 8.23
C ARG A 104 15.87 -4.38 8.37
N LEU A 105 15.07 -4.59 7.32
CA LEU A 105 13.65 -4.29 7.35
C LEU A 105 12.88 -5.34 8.15
N LYS A 106 11.75 -4.93 8.72
CA LYS A 106 10.76 -5.88 9.24
C LYS A 106 10.23 -6.73 8.10
N LEU A 107 9.80 -7.94 8.40
CA LEU A 107 9.34 -8.88 7.37
C LEU A 107 8.19 -8.29 6.53
N ALA A 108 7.19 -7.72 7.18
CA ALA A 108 6.05 -7.12 6.49
C ALA A 108 6.49 -6.00 5.54
N ASP A 109 7.40 -5.13 5.99
CA ASP A 109 7.92 -4.02 5.17
C ASP A 109 8.72 -4.54 3.98
N ALA A 110 9.54 -5.58 4.19
CA ALA A 110 10.31 -6.21 3.11
C ALA A 110 9.39 -6.81 2.04
N VAL A 111 8.29 -7.44 2.45
CA VAL A 111 7.28 -7.99 1.53
C VAL A 111 6.60 -6.86 0.73
N GLN A 112 6.25 -5.77 1.38
CA GLN A 112 5.63 -4.61 0.71
C GLN A 112 6.58 -4.03 -0.35
N ALA A 113 7.84 -3.78 0.01
CA ALA A 113 8.84 -3.24 -0.90
C ALA A 113 9.10 -4.20 -2.08
N ALA A 114 9.29 -5.48 -1.80
CA ALA A 114 9.51 -6.51 -2.83
C ALA A 114 8.31 -6.61 -3.78
N SER A 115 7.10 -6.53 -3.24
CA SER A 115 5.86 -6.56 -4.03
C SER A 115 5.75 -5.36 -4.96
N ALA A 116 6.02 -4.15 -4.44
CA ALA A 116 5.99 -2.93 -5.24
C ALA A 116 6.99 -3.00 -6.40
N LEU A 117 8.20 -3.49 -6.15
CA LEU A 117 9.23 -3.68 -7.18
C LEU A 117 8.81 -4.74 -8.21
N ALA A 118 8.24 -5.85 -7.75
CA ALA A 118 7.84 -6.96 -8.62
C ALA A 118 6.76 -6.58 -9.64
N ILE A 119 5.83 -5.71 -9.26
CA ILE A 119 4.76 -5.26 -10.15
C ILE A 119 5.11 -3.97 -10.90
N ASN A 120 6.32 -3.46 -10.73
CA ASN A 120 6.75 -2.18 -11.29
C ASN A 120 5.80 -1.04 -10.90
N ALA A 121 5.38 -1.01 -9.65
CA ALA A 121 4.56 0.08 -9.15
C ALA A 121 5.32 1.40 -9.29
N ALA A 122 4.62 2.47 -9.67
CA ALA A 122 5.23 3.79 -9.78
C ALA A 122 5.67 4.31 -8.41
N ALA A 123 4.96 3.92 -7.34
CA ALA A 123 5.32 4.25 -5.97
C ALA A 123 4.64 3.33 -4.97
N LEU A 124 5.21 3.27 -3.76
CA LEU A 124 4.58 2.71 -2.57
C LEU A 124 4.01 3.87 -1.75
N VAL A 125 2.75 3.79 -1.37
CA VAL A 125 2.09 4.78 -0.50
C VAL A 125 2.11 4.26 0.92
N THR A 126 2.80 4.96 1.83
CA THR A 126 3.01 4.51 3.20
C THR A 126 3.21 5.68 4.15
N HIS A 127 3.01 5.44 5.44
CA HIS A 127 3.42 6.35 6.52
C HIS A 127 4.81 6.04 7.06
N ASP A 128 5.35 4.86 6.75
CA ASP A 128 6.57 4.37 7.36
C ASP A 128 7.80 4.93 6.65
N ARG A 129 8.69 5.58 7.40
CA ARG A 129 9.95 6.14 6.89
C ARG A 129 11.02 5.09 6.63
N ASP A 130 10.88 3.89 7.16
CA ASP A 130 11.86 2.81 6.99
C ASP A 130 12.00 2.40 5.52
N PHE A 131 10.98 2.63 4.70
CA PHE A 131 11.05 2.38 3.26
C PHE A 131 12.05 3.27 2.52
N SER A 132 12.49 4.37 3.09
CA SER A 132 13.54 5.22 2.49
C SER A 132 14.87 4.48 2.31
N ARG A 133 15.08 3.39 3.03
CA ARG A 133 16.26 2.53 2.88
C ARG A 133 16.27 1.78 1.56
N VAL A 134 15.12 1.61 0.93
CA VAL A 134 14.98 0.91 -0.37
C VAL A 134 15.14 1.95 -1.47
N THR A 135 16.37 2.19 -1.91
CA THR A 135 16.70 3.28 -2.84
C THR A 135 16.11 3.10 -4.25
N SER A 136 15.78 1.86 -4.64
CA SER A 136 15.15 1.56 -5.93
C SER A 136 13.63 1.76 -5.92
N LEU A 137 13.05 2.15 -4.78
CA LEU A 137 11.62 2.29 -4.58
C LEU A 137 11.25 3.77 -4.46
N CYS A 138 10.26 4.20 -5.25
CA CYS A 138 9.64 5.51 -5.06
C CYS A 138 8.59 5.41 -3.96
N VAL A 139 8.57 6.38 -3.05
CA VAL A 139 7.67 6.37 -1.89
C VAL A 139 6.88 7.67 -1.84
N ILE A 140 5.57 7.55 -1.60
CA ILE A 140 4.68 8.67 -1.29
C ILE A 140 4.24 8.49 0.16
N SER A 141 4.43 9.52 0.96
CA SER A 141 4.07 9.47 2.39
C SER A 141 3.26 10.70 2.83
#